data_515218f3fea66dbd0e5d21f87ea6d247
#
_entry.id   515218f3fea66dbd0e5d21f87ea6d247
#
_cell.length_a   1.000
_cell.length_b   1.000
_cell.length_c   1.000
_cell.angle_alpha   90.00
_cell.angle_beta   90.00
_cell.angle_gamma   90.00
#
_symmetry.space_group_name_H-M   'P 1'
#
loop_
_entity.id
_entity.type
_entity.pdbx_description
1 polymer ?
#
loop_
_entity_poly.entity_id
_entity_poly.type
_entity_poly.pdbx_seq_one_letter_code
_entity_poly.pdbx_strand_id
1 'polypeptide(L)'
;DADILPRTRALLAHRAEAVGIELVDSDFAALSPETSLPEAFGAVVQYPGASGRVWNPADAIARVQAAGGIAVVAADLLALALITSPGELGADVAVGTTQRFGVPLGFGGPHAGYMAVRAGLERQLPGRLVGVSQDANGYPAYRLSLQTREQHIRREKATSNICTAQVLLA
;
A
#
# COMPACT_ATOMS: atom_id res chain seq x y z
N ASP A 1 -6.26 11.29 3.90
CA ASP A 1 -7.34 11.02 4.86
C ASP A 1 -7.00 11.64 6.21
N ALA A 2 -7.95 12.39 6.78
CA ALA A 2 -7.77 13.01 8.11
C ALA A 2 -7.72 11.97 9.24
N ASP A 3 -8.30 10.78 9.03
CA ASP A 3 -8.31 9.68 9.99
C ASP A 3 -7.17 8.67 9.80
N ILE A 4 -6.09 9.09 9.15
CA ILE A 4 -4.88 8.27 8.99
C ILE A 4 -4.12 8.16 10.33
N LEU A 5 -3.42 7.05 10.55
CA LEU A 5 -2.60 6.86 11.75
C LEU A 5 -1.57 8.00 11.90
N PRO A 6 -1.44 8.62 13.09
CA PRO A 6 -0.60 9.82 13.27
C PRO A 6 0.87 9.62 12.82
N ARG A 7 1.44 8.44 13.06
CA ARG A 7 2.82 8.13 12.63
C ARG A 7 2.93 8.03 11.12
N THR A 8 1.92 7.46 10.45
CA THR A 8 1.85 7.38 8.99
C THR A 8 1.73 8.77 8.40
N ARG A 9 0.86 9.63 8.98
CA ARG A 9 0.72 11.03 8.55
C ARG A 9 2.04 11.79 8.66
N ALA A 10 2.72 11.67 9.80
CA ALA A 10 4.01 12.34 10.01
C ALA A 10 5.07 11.88 8.98
N LEU A 11 5.11 10.58 8.67
CA LEU A 11 6.01 10.05 7.66
C LEU A 11 5.67 10.56 6.24
N LEU A 12 4.39 10.60 5.89
CA LEU A 12 3.93 11.14 4.61
C LEU A 12 4.28 12.61 4.49
N ALA A 13 4.03 13.42 5.52
CA ALA A 13 4.36 14.85 5.54
C ALA A 13 5.86 15.07 5.32
N HIS A 14 6.71 14.37 6.06
CA HIS A 14 8.17 14.49 5.93
C HIS A 14 8.65 14.10 4.52
N ARG A 15 8.10 13.03 3.95
CA ARG A 15 8.48 12.58 2.61
C ARG A 15 7.94 13.50 1.51
N ALA A 16 6.73 14.01 1.67
CA ALA A 16 6.13 14.95 0.74
C ALA A 16 6.94 16.27 0.68
N GLU A 17 7.31 16.81 1.85
CA GLU A 17 8.16 18.01 1.97
C GLU A 17 9.49 17.83 1.23
N ALA A 18 10.16 16.68 1.41
CA ALA A 18 11.46 16.41 0.80
C ALA A 18 11.45 16.42 -0.74
N VAL A 19 10.30 16.22 -1.36
CA VAL A 19 10.14 16.18 -2.83
C VAL A 19 9.21 17.27 -3.37
N GLY A 20 8.81 18.23 -2.52
CA GLY A 20 7.98 19.37 -2.91
C GLY A 20 6.52 19.01 -3.23
N ILE A 21 5.99 17.95 -2.61
CA ILE A 21 4.59 17.56 -2.74
C ILE A 21 3.78 18.20 -1.62
N GLU A 22 2.66 18.83 -1.96
CA GLU A 22 1.69 19.33 -1.01
C GLU A 22 0.84 18.18 -0.45
N LEU A 23 0.70 18.12 0.87
CA LEU A 23 -0.15 17.16 1.56
C LEU A 23 -1.39 17.85 2.11
N VAL A 24 -2.56 17.47 1.60
CA VAL A 24 -3.85 18.02 2.01
C VAL A 24 -4.61 16.97 2.84
N ASP A 25 -5.10 17.37 4.01
CA ASP A 25 -5.95 16.50 4.82
C ASP A 25 -7.43 16.65 4.41
N SER A 26 -8.12 15.52 4.24
CA SER A 26 -9.54 15.45 3.92
C SER A 26 -10.23 14.35 4.74
N ASP A 27 -11.40 14.61 5.30
CA ASP A 27 -12.22 13.57 5.93
C ASP A 27 -13.05 12.85 4.85
N PHE A 28 -12.48 11.79 4.30
CA PHE A 28 -13.13 11.01 3.24
C PHE A 28 -14.43 10.33 3.68
N ALA A 29 -14.56 10.01 4.96
CA ALA A 29 -15.76 9.38 5.48
C ALA A 29 -16.91 10.37 5.73
N ALA A 30 -16.64 11.66 5.71
CA ALA A 30 -17.63 12.73 5.83
C ALA A 30 -17.96 13.41 4.48
N LEU A 31 -17.43 12.88 3.36
CA LEU A 31 -17.73 13.45 2.04
C LEU A 31 -19.21 13.32 1.71
N SER A 32 -19.84 14.44 1.36
CA SER A 32 -21.15 14.45 0.72
C SER A 32 -21.01 14.35 -0.81
N PRO A 33 -22.06 14.00 -1.55
CA PRO A 33 -22.01 14.00 -3.02
C PRO A 33 -21.61 15.35 -3.63
N GLU A 34 -21.94 16.46 -2.95
CA GLU A 34 -21.65 17.82 -3.40
C GLU A 34 -20.25 18.29 -3.03
N THR A 35 -19.55 17.59 -2.12
CA THR A 35 -18.19 17.97 -1.71
C THR A 35 -17.21 17.70 -2.85
N SER A 36 -16.57 18.73 -3.38
CA SER A 36 -15.48 18.54 -4.34
C SER A 36 -14.21 18.05 -3.62
N LEU A 37 -13.53 17.06 -4.20
CA LEU A 37 -12.18 16.71 -3.75
C LEU A 37 -11.18 17.75 -4.25
N PRO A 38 -10.11 18.03 -3.46
CA PRO A 38 -9.01 18.82 -3.98
C PRO A 38 -8.38 18.15 -5.20
N GLU A 39 -7.89 18.93 -6.14
CA GLU A 39 -7.11 18.41 -7.25
C GLU A 39 -5.85 17.74 -6.69
N ALA A 40 -5.69 16.45 -6.94
CA ALA A 40 -4.58 15.66 -6.42
C ALA A 40 -4.27 14.47 -7.35
N PHE A 41 -3.00 14.13 -7.45
CA PHE A 41 -2.57 12.94 -8.21
C PHE A 41 -2.84 11.63 -7.47
N GLY A 42 -3.28 11.67 -6.22
CA GLY A 42 -3.67 10.50 -5.46
C GLY A 42 -4.09 10.80 -4.04
N ALA A 43 -4.65 9.80 -3.39
CA ALA A 43 -5.08 9.86 -2.00
C ALA A 43 -4.67 8.62 -1.22
N VAL A 44 -4.40 8.79 0.07
CA VAL A 44 -4.14 7.70 1.02
C VAL A 44 -5.28 7.65 2.02
N VAL A 45 -5.96 6.51 2.08
CA VAL A 45 -7.06 6.23 3.01
C VAL A 45 -6.61 5.19 4.02
N GLN A 46 -6.88 5.42 5.31
CA GLN A 46 -6.64 4.46 6.38
C GLN A 46 -7.88 3.60 6.61
N TYR A 47 -7.71 2.27 6.69
CA TYR A 47 -8.83 1.33 6.77
C TYR A 47 -8.52 0.12 7.68
N PRO A 48 -9.12 0.04 8.89
CA PRO A 48 -9.90 1.08 9.55
C PRO A 48 -9.09 2.33 9.89
N GLY A 49 -9.79 3.45 10.15
CA GLY A 49 -9.15 4.70 10.53
C GLY A 49 -8.49 4.68 11.93
N ALA A 50 -7.71 5.71 12.24
CA ALA A 50 -7.04 5.86 13.53
C ALA A 50 -8.04 5.97 14.70
N SER A 51 -9.22 6.52 14.45
CA SER A 51 -10.34 6.59 15.41
C SER A 51 -10.99 5.23 15.68
N GLY A 52 -10.67 4.20 14.90
CA GLY A 52 -11.37 2.91 14.88
C GLY A 52 -12.64 2.90 14.05
N ARG A 53 -12.98 4.01 13.37
CA ARG A 53 -14.16 4.07 12.51
C ARG A 53 -14.02 3.11 11.34
N VAL A 54 -15.05 2.27 11.15
CA VAL A 54 -15.20 1.42 9.98
C VAL A 54 -16.28 2.03 9.08
N TRP A 55 -15.94 2.25 7.82
CA TRP A 55 -16.82 2.82 6.82
C TRP A 55 -16.49 2.23 5.45
N ASN A 56 -17.35 2.44 4.45
CA ASN A 56 -17.11 1.93 3.10
C ASN A 56 -16.40 3.00 2.25
N PRO A 57 -15.11 2.84 1.92
CA PRO A 57 -14.36 3.81 1.14
C PRO A 57 -14.58 3.74 -0.38
N ALA A 58 -15.46 2.87 -0.90
CA ALA A 58 -15.60 2.66 -2.33
C ALA A 58 -15.96 3.94 -3.12
N ASP A 59 -16.88 4.77 -2.58
CA ASP A 59 -17.24 6.05 -3.22
C ASP A 59 -16.05 7.03 -3.26
N ALA A 60 -15.33 7.17 -2.15
CA ALA A 60 -14.14 8.02 -2.08
C ALA A 60 -13.05 7.55 -3.06
N ILE A 61 -12.81 6.24 -3.14
CA ILE A 61 -11.88 5.63 -4.10
C ILE A 61 -12.29 5.97 -5.53
N ALA A 62 -13.55 5.73 -5.89
CA ALA A 62 -14.07 5.99 -7.23
C ALA A 62 -13.95 7.48 -7.61
N ARG A 63 -14.19 8.39 -6.67
CA ARG A 63 -14.09 9.84 -6.89
C ARG A 63 -12.64 10.29 -7.10
N VAL A 64 -11.69 9.74 -6.33
CA VAL A 64 -10.25 9.99 -6.53
C VAL A 64 -9.83 9.54 -7.93
N GLN A 65 -10.25 8.36 -8.35
CA GLN A 65 -9.93 7.80 -9.67
C GLN A 65 -10.60 8.58 -10.80
N ALA A 66 -11.84 9.01 -10.62
CA ALA A 66 -12.55 9.84 -11.61
C ALA A 66 -11.86 11.20 -11.83
N ALA A 67 -11.18 11.71 -10.80
CA ALA A 67 -10.33 12.91 -10.90
C ALA A 67 -8.93 12.62 -11.49
N GLY A 68 -8.64 11.38 -11.90
CA GLY A 68 -7.35 10.97 -12.46
C GLY A 68 -6.28 10.62 -11.41
N GLY A 69 -6.64 10.57 -10.14
CA GLY A 69 -5.75 10.23 -9.04
C GLY A 69 -5.65 8.73 -8.78
N ILE A 70 -4.63 8.33 -8.02
CA ILE A 70 -4.42 6.96 -7.55
C ILE A 70 -4.95 6.82 -6.12
N ALA A 71 -5.80 5.83 -5.88
CA ALA A 71 -6.32 5.51 -4.55
C ALA A 71 -5.46 4.45 -3.86
N VAL A 72 -4.79 4.85 -2.79
CA VAL A 72 -3.98 3.98 -1.93
C VAL A 72 -4.73 3.72 -0.62
N VAL A 73 -4.91 2.47 -0.26
CA VAL A 73 -5.54 2.10 1.02
C VAL A 73 -4.51 1.47 1.94
N ALA A 74 -4.27 2.12 3.07
CA ALA A 74 -3.47 1.57 4.17
C ALA A 74 -4.39 0.73 5.06
N ALA A 75 -4.34 -0.60 4.91
CA ALA A 75 -5.28 -1.51 5.53
C ALA A 75 -4.65 -2.37 6.62
N ASP A 76 -5.42 -2.61 7.68
CA ASP A 76 -5.12 -3.66 8.67
C ASP A 76 -5.48 -5.03 8.06
N LEU A 77 -4.48 -5.80 7.67
CA LEU A 77 -4.68 -7.08 6.98
C LEU A 77 -5.55 -8.07 7.77
N LEU A 78 -5.45 -8.09 9.10
CA LEU A 78 -6.27 -8.97 9.93
C LEU A 78 -7.74 -8.53 9.94
N ALA A 79 -8.01 -7.22 9.89
CA ALA A 79 -9.38 -6.70 9.81
C ALA A 79 -10.09 -7.14 8.52
N LEU A 80 -9.35 -7.38 7.43
CA LEU A 80 -9.93 -7.83 6.15
C LEU A 80 -10.54 -9.24 6.21
N ALA A 81 -10.38 -9.96 7.31
CA ALA A 81 -11.15 -11.18 7.58
C ALA A 81 -12.64 -10.88 7.86
N LEU A 82 -12.98 -9.65 8.24
CA LEU A 82 -14.33 -9.21 8.62
C LEU A 82 -14.92 -8.13 7.72
N ILE A 83 -14.08 -7.35 7.06
CA ILE A 83 -14.48 -6.21 6.22
C ILE A 83 -13.98 -6.39 4.79
N THR A 84 -14.65 -5.76 3.83
CA THR A 84 -14.36 -5.88 2.40
C THR A 84 -12.93 -5.45 2.09
N SER A 85 -12.20 -6.22 1.29
CA SER A 85 -10.82 -5.92 0.95
C SER A 85 -10.68 -4.66 0.08
N PRO A 86 -9.54 -3.93 0.18
CA PRO A 86 -9.29 -2.76 -0.66
C PRO A 86 -9.40 -3.03 -2.16
N GLY A 87 -8.98 -4.21 -2.63
CA GLY A 87 -9.09 -4.58 -4.04
C GLY A 87 -10.54 -4.73 -4.50
N GLU A 88 -11.42 -5.33 -3.69
CA GLU A 88 -12.85 -5.44 -3.97
C GLU A 88 -13.56 -4.08 -3.92
N LEU A 89 -13.03 -3.14 -3.12
CA LEU A 89 -13.49 -1.75 -3.06
C LEU A 89 -12.96 -0.89 -4.22
N GLY A 90 -12.12 -1.46 -5.11
CA GLY A 90 -11.60 -0.80 -6.28
C GLY A 90 -10.29 -0.02 -6.07
N ALA A 91 -9.60 -0.16 -4.94
CA ALA A 91 -8.34 0.52 -4.71
C ALA A 91 -7.26 0.15 -5.74
N ASP A 92 -6.42 1.11 -6.11
CA ASP A 92 -5.30 0.88 -7.01
C ASP A 92 -4.13 0.21 -6.29
N VAL A 93 -3.93 0.56 -5.02
CA VAL A 93 -2.84 0.05 -4.19
C VAL A 93 -3.34 -0.21 -2.77
N ALA A 94 -3.00 -1.36 -2.21
CA ALA A 94 -3.20 -1.68 -0.81
C ALA A 94 -1.86 -1.93 -0.12
N VAL A 95 -1.66 -1.32 1.04
CA VAL A 95 -0.43 -1.45 1.83
C VAL A 95 -0.75 -1.72 3.29
N GLY A 96 0.17 -2.36 3.99
CA GLY A 96 0.02 -2.61 5.42
C GLY A 96 1.12 -3.51 5.96
N THR A 97 0.87 -4.09 7.13
CA THR A 97 1.81 -5.02 7.75
C THR A 97 1.10 -6.29 8.20
N THR A 98 1.87 -7.35 8.38
CA THR A 98 1.40 -8.62 8.95
C THR A 98 1.60 -8.69 10.46
N GLN A 99 1.97 -7.59 11.12
CA GLN A 99 2.30 -7.54 12.54
C GLN A 99 1.19 -8.11 13.44
N ARG A 100 -0.07 -7.86 13.06
CA ARG A 100 -1.25 -8.32 13.77
C ARG A 100 -1.45 -9.84 13.80
N PHE A 101 -0.76 -10.58 12.95
CA PHE A 101 -0.78 -12.06 12.98
C PHE A 101 0.14 -12.67 14.03
N GLY A 102 0.64 -11.90 14.97
CA GLY A 102 1.44 -12.39 16.08
C GLY A 102 2.94 -12.36 15.85
N VAL A 103 3.41 -11.50 14.94
CA VAL A 103 4.85 -11.32 14.74
C VAL A 103 5.49 -10.78 16.02
N PRO A 104 6.45 -11.49 16.63
CA PRO A 104 7.08 -11.06 17.87
C PRO A 104 7.92 -9.79 17.63
N LEU A 105 7.91 -8.89 18.63
CA LEU A 105 8.70 -7.66 18.53
C LEU A 105 10.21 -7.95 18.52
N GLY A 106 10.65 -9.07 19.09
CA GLY A 106 12.07 -9.38 19.22
C GLY A 106 12.81 -8.22 19.89
N PHE A 107 14.05 -8.00 19.53
CA PHE A 107 14.85 -6.91 20.08
C PHE A 107 14.86 -5.65 19.19
N GLY A 108 14.15 -5.63 18.09
CA GLY A 108 14.14 -4.53 17.12
C GLY A 108 12.79 -4.24 16.48
N GLY A 109 11.72 -4.92 16.87
CA GLY A 109 10.37 -4.71 16.34
C GLY A 109 10.26 -4.96 14.83
N PRO A 110 10.73 -6.10 14.30
CA PRO A 110 10.69 -6.36 12.87
C PRO A 110 9.24 -6.41 12.37
N HIS A 111 9.01 -5.87 11.18
CA HIS A 111 7.72 -5.87 10.51
C HIS A 111 7.84 -6.46 9.12
N ALA A 112 6.88 -7.30 8.72
CA ALA A 112 6.71 -7.70 7.34
C ALA A 112 5.61 -6.84 6.72
N GLY A 113 6.00 -5.93 5.82
CA GLY A 113 5.08 -5.12 5.05
C GLY A 113 4.51 -5.90 3.88
N TYR A 114 3.27 -5.62 3.50
CA TYR A 114 2.70 -6.08 2.25
C TYR A 114 2.35 -4.89 1.34
N MET A 115 2.36 -5.14 0.05
CA MET A 115 1.86 -4.22 -0.97
C MET A 115 1.19 -5.03 -2.06
N ALA A 116 -0.06 -4.72 -2.33
CA ALA A 116 -0.82 -5.24 -3.46
C ALA A 116 -1.18 -4.10 -4.39
N VAL A 117 -1.17 -4.34 -5.69
CA VAL A 117 -1.51 -3.34 -6.70
C VAL A 117 -2.50 -3.94 -7.70
N ARG A 118 -3.35 -3.09 -8.30
CA ARG A 118 -4.21 -3.51 -9.40
C ARG A 118 -3.39 -3.88 -10.63
N ALA A 119 -3.99 -4.66 -11.53
CA ALA A 119 -3.37 -5.02 -12.80
C ALA A 119 -2.89 -3.79 -13.57
N GLY A 120 -1.70 -3.89 -14.15
CA GLY A 120 -1.04 -2.82 -14.88
C GLY A 120 -0.02 -1.99 -14.08
N LEU A 121 -0.02 -2.10 -12.74
CA LEU A 121 0.96 -1.43 -11.88
C LEU A 121 2.12 -2.32 -11.44
N GLU A 122 2.16 -3.58 -11.84
CA GLU A 122 3.13 -4.58 -11.37
C GLU A 122 4.59 -4.15 -11.62
N ARG A 123 4.84 -3.46 -12.75
CA ARG A 123 6.18 -2.99 -13.10
C ARG A 123 6.68 -1.82 -12.26
N GLN A 124 5.78 -1.22 -11.49
CA GLN A 124 6.10 -0.10 -10.59
C GLN A 124 6.33 -0.58 -9.15
N LEU A 125 6.00 -1.84 -8.85
CA LEU A 125 6.24 -2.41 -7.53
C LEU A 125 7.73 -2.36 -7.16
N PRO A 126 8.06 -1.96 -5.93
CA PRO A 126 9.39 -2.20 -5.38
C PRO A 126 9.58 -3.70 -5.11
N GLY A 127 10.75 -4.23 -5.37
CA GLY A 127 11.07 -5.61 -5.05
C GLY A 127 10.99 -6.57 -6.23
N ARG A 128 10.87 -7.85 -5.93
CA ARG A 128 10.84 -8.95 -6.89
C ARG A 128 9.48 -9.61 -6.87
N LEU A 129 8.97 -9.95 -8.07
CA LEU A 129 7.77 -10.77 -8.21
C LEU A 129 8.17 -12.17 -8.64
N VAL A 130 7.66 -13.15 -7.91
CA VAL A 130 7.82 -14.57 -8.23
C VAL A 130 6.48 -15.08 -8.75
N GLY A 131 6.51 -15.64 -9.96
CA GLY A 131 5.35 -16.28 -10.58
C GLY A 131 5.45 -17.78 -10.52
N VAL A 132 4.30 -18.43 -10.63
CA VAL A 132 4.22 -19.89 -10.82
C VAL A 132 4.49 -20.21 -12.29
N SER A 133 5.34 -21.20 -12.53
CA SER A 133 5.74 -21.70 -13.85
C SER A 133 5.83 -23.23 -13.80
N GLN A 134 6.45 -23.82 -14.78
CA GLN A 134 6.78 -25.24 -14.80
C GLN A 134 8.27 -25.45 -15.07
N ASP A 135 8.83 -26.49 -14.48
CA ASP A 135 10.19 -26.93 -14.76
C ASP A 135 10.28 -27.71 -16.09
N ALA A 136 11.48 -28.19 -16.43
CA ALA A 136 11.72 -28.96 -17.66
C ALA A 136 10.97 -30.29 -17.71
N ASN A 137 10.48 -30.78 -16.58
CA ASN A 137 9.74 -32.05 -16.46
C ASN A 137 8.22 -31.80 -16.35
N GLY A 138 7.76 -30.55 -16.41
CA GLY A 138 6.36 -30.14 -16.30
C GLY A 138 5.82 -30.02 -14.89
N TYR A 139 6.65 -30.12 -13.86
CA TYR A 139 6.23 -29.92 -12.48
C TYR A 139 6.08 -28.42 -12.14
N PRO A 140 5.15 -28.05 -11.24
CA PRO A 140 5.04 -26.68 -10.75
C PRO A 140 6.37 -26.18 -10.19
N ALA A 141 6.80 -25.01 -10.65
CA ALA A 141 8.04 -24.37 -10.22
C ALA A 141 7.85 -22.87 -10.08
N TYR A 142 8.67 -22.23 -9.22
CA TYR A 142 8.67 -20.80 -9.08
C TYR A 142 9.70 -20.14 -10.01
N ARG A 143 9.31 -19.04 -10.61
CA ARG A 143 10.17 -18.27 -11.49
C ARG A 143 10.14 -16.80 -11.14
N LEU A 144 11.30 -16.17 -11.13
CA LEU A 144 11.41 -14.74 -11.01
C LEU A 144 10.82 -14.05 -12.26
N SER A 145 9.73 -13.33 -12.09
CA SER A 145 8.98 -12.66 -13.19
C SER A 145 9.40 -11.22 -13.39
N LEU A 146 9.61 -10.49 -12.31
CA LEU A 146 10.08 -9.10 -12.33
C LEU A 146 11.27 -8.94 -11.39
N GLN A 147 12.28 -8.22 -11.86
CA GLN A 147 13.48 -7.95 -11.08
C GLN A 147 13.41 -6.59 -10.42
N THR A 148 13.96 -6.52 -9.22
CA THR A 148 14.20 -5.29 -8.49
C THR A 148 15.10 -4.34 -9.28
N ARG A 149 14.88 -3.05 -9.12
CA ARG A 149 15.79 -2.00 -9.55
C ARG A 149 16.92 -1.87 -8.52
N GLU A 150 17.96 -2.64 -8.67
CA GLU A 150 19.09 -2.64 -7.74
C GLU A 150 20.06 -1.49 -8.02
N GLN A 151 20.73 -0.98 -6.96
CA GLN A 151 21.61 0.19 -7.04
C GLN A 151 22.76 0.02 -8.05
N HIS A 152 23.33 -1.17 -8.14
CA HIS A 152 24.41 -1.43 -9.10
C HIS A 152 23.95 -1.45 -10.56
N ILE A 153 22.63 -1.54 -10.81
CA ILE A 153 22.03 -1.54 -12.15
C ILE A 153 21.40 -0.19 -12.48
N ARG A 154 20.69 0.41 -11.52
CA ARG A 154 19.80 1.56 -11.76
C ARG A 154 20.18 2.83 -11.01
N ARG A 155 21.22 2.81 -10.17
CA ARG A 155 21.71 3.95 -9.38
C ARG A 155 20.58 4.68 -8.66
N GLU A 156 20.34 5.97 -8.96
CA GLU A 156 19.32 6.83 -8.34
C GLU A 156 17.87 6.32 -8.54
N LYS A 157 17.64 5.45 -9.51
CA LYS A 157 16.33 4.83 -9.77
C LYS A 157 16.16 3.48 -9.08
N ALA A 158 17.11 3.08 -8.27
CA ALA A 158 17.05 1.81 -7.55
C ALA A 158 16.01 1.85 -6.43
N THR A 159 15.47 0.66 -6.10
CA THR A 159 14.69 0.48 -4.87
C THR A 159 15.61 0.70 -3.67
N SER A 160 15.21 1.57 -2.75
CA SER A 160 16.09 2.09 -1.71
C SER A 160 16.52 1.07 -0.66
N ASN A 161 15.69 0.09 -0.35
CA ASN A 161 16.00 -0.89 0.68
C ASN A 161 15.22 -2.18 0.52
N ILE A 162 15.92 -3.32 0.56
CA ILE A 162 15.34 -4.64 0.66
C ILE A 162 15.95 -5.30 1.89
N CYS A 163 15.11 -5.58 2.89
CA CYS A 163 15.51 -6.26 4.10
C CYS A 163 15.04 -7.72 4.05
N THR A 164 15.93 -8.65 4.40
CA THR A 164 15.64 -10.09 4.48
C THR A 164 15.47 -10.58 5.91
N ALA A 165 15.47 -9.68 6.90
CA ALA A 165 15.41 -10.03 8.32
C ALA A 165 14.09 -10.68 8.74
N GLN A 166 13.05 -10.60 7.91
CA GLN A 166 11.70 -11.04 8.22
C GLN A 166 11.33 -12.38 7.61
N VAL A 167 12.27 -13.18 7.16
CA VAL A 167 11.99 -14.50 6.55
C VAL A 167 11.15 -15.41 7.46
N LEU A 168 11.33 -15.33 8.77
CA LEU A 168 10.51 -16.08 9.74
C LEU A 168 9.11 -15.49 9.93
N LEU A 169 8.81 -14.34 9.36
CA LEU A 169 7.56 -13.60 9.53
C LEU A 169 6.70 -13.61 8.26
N ALA A 170 7.27 -14.07 7.17
CA ALA A 170 6.61 -14.24 5.88
C ALA A 170 6.10 -15.66 5.71
#